data_773013bed4bab80728ef5cd191e028f3
#
_entry.id   773013bed4bab80728ef5cd191e028f3
#
_cell.length_a   1.000
_cell.length_b   1.000
_cell.length_c   1.000
_cell.angle_alpha   90.00
_cell.angle_beta   90.00
_cell.angle_gamma   90.00
#
_symmetry.space_group_name_H-M   'P 1'
#
loop_
_entity.id
_entity.type
_entity.pdbx_description
1 polymer ?
#
loop_
_entity_poly.entity_id
_entity_poly.type
_entity_poly.pdbx_seq_one_letter_code
_entity_poly.pdbx_strand_id
1 'polypeptide(L)'
;MDRDFDYNLKIAEYIFEIFKSNLPVVWSWGIDPASIQVIDRGVKFHVQGFKHKGYVLVVYNEGEDLFEISLISENDQIVKTTEHIFLGDLISVIDDAVEKTDNYSERICQEYGIITG
;
A
#
# COMPACT_ATOMS: atom_id res chain seq x y z
N MET A 1 -1.73 29.63 0.57
CA MET A 1 -1.70 28.18 0.53
C MET A 1 -3.09 27.61 0.72
N ASP A 2 -3.39 26.61 -0.06
CA ASP A 2 -4.70 26.03 -0.09
C ASP A 2 -4.94 25.19 1.17
N ARG A 3 -6.12 25.36 1.80
CA ARG A 3 -6.52 24.57 2.96
C ARG A 3 -6.52 23.07 2.61
N ASP A 4 -6.91 22.71 1.39
CA ASP A 4 -6.96 21.34 0.95
C ASP A 4 -5.57 20.70 0.88
N PHE A 5 -4.55 21.47 0.50
CA PHE A 5 -3.18 20.97 0.50
C PHE A 5 -2.72 20.59 1.89
N ASP A 6 -2.95 21.45 2.87
CA ASP A 6 -2.55 21.19 4.25
C ASP A 6 -3.30 19.97 4.82
N TYR A 7 -4.56 19.83 4.50
CA TYR A 7 -5.36 18.70 4.92
C TYR A 7 -4.86 17.38 4.30
N ASN A 8 -4.60 17.42 3.00
CA ASN A 8 -4.11 16.24 2.28
C ASN A 8 -2.74 15.81 2.80
N LEU A 9 -1.88 16.77 3.09
CA LEU A 9 -0.56 16.48 3.66
C LEU A 9 -0.69 15.83 5.03
N LYS A 10 -1.62 16.29 5.85
CA LYS A 10 -1.86 15.72 7.17
C LYS A 10 -2.33 14.27 7.08
N ILE A 11 -3.23 13.97 6.15
CA ILE A 11 -3.67 12.59 5.92
C ILE A 11 -2.48 11.73 5.47
N ALA A 12 -1.66 12.23 4.56
CA ALA A 12 -0.46 11.52 4.12
C ALA A 12 0.48 11.22 5.29
N GLU A 13 0.65 12.16 6.20
CA GLU A 13 1.49 11.97 7.38
C GLU A 13 0.98 10.83 8.27
N TYR A 14 -0.32 10.74 8.49
CA TYR A 14 -0.91 9.65 9.25
C TYR A 14 -0.64 8.29 8.59
N ILE A 15 -0.77 8.22 7.27
CA ILE A 15 -0.51 6.99 6.53
C ILE A 15 0.96 6.59 6.69
N PHE A 16 1.88 7.55 6.54
CA PHE A 16 3.32 7.26 6.67
C PHE A 16 3.71 6.87 8.10
N GLU A 17 3.04 7.42 9.10
CA GLU A 17 3.28 7.02 10.49
C GLU A 17 2.95 5.54 10.70
N ILE A 18 1.85 5.08 10.11
CA ILE A 18 1.50 3.66 10.16
C ILE A 18 2.56 2.83 9.42
N PHE A 19 2.98 3.27 8.25
CA PHE A 19 4.00 2.54 7.47
C PHE A 19 5.30 2.39 8.26
N LYS A 20 5.68 3.39 9.04
CA LYS A 20 6.89 3.33 9.87
C LYS A 20 6.80 2.26 10.95
N SER A 21 5.61 1.85 11.33
CA SER A 21 5.43 0.83 12.37
C SER A 21 5.91 -0.56 11.93
N ASN A 22 6.06 -0.80 10.62
CA ASN A 22 6.55 -2.08 10.11
C ASN A 22 7.28 -1.89 8.77
N LEU A 23 8.38 -1.17 8.81
CA LEU A 23 9.17 -0.87 7.61
C LEU A 23 9.63 -2.08 6.82
N PRO A 24 10.08 -3.20 7.46
CA PRO A 24 10.49 -4.36 6.66
C PRO A 24 9.40 -4.87 5.72
N VAL A 25 8.16 -4.92 6.19
CA VAL A 25 7.04 -5.33 5.33
C VAL A 25 6.78 -4.30 4.25
N VAL A 26 6.75 -3.03 4.61
CA VAL A 26 6.50 -1.94 3.64
C VAL A 26 7.56 -1.96 2.53
N TRP A 27 8.83 -2.08 2.89
CA TRP A 27 9.91 -2.13 1.89
C TRP A 27 9.84 -3.35 1.00
N SER A 28 9.23 -4.46 1.47
CA SER A 28 9.10 -5.66 0.64
C SER A 28 8.19 -5.45 -0.57
N TRP A 29 7.37 -4.41 -0.55
CA TRP A 29 6.47 -4.10 -1.68
C TRP A 29 7.19 -3.53 -2.89
N GLY A 30 8.47 -3.22 -2.78
CA GLY A 30 9.23 -2.64 -3.89
C GLY A 30 8.79 -1.23 -4.23
N ILE A 31 8.57 -0.41 -3.21
CA ILE A 31 8.17 0.98 -3.40
C ILE A 31 9.31 1.77 -4.04
N ASP A 32 8.99 2.53 -5.10
CA ASP A 32 9.89 3.52 -5.65
C ASP A 32 9.68 4.83 -4.88
N PRO A 33 10.66 5.25 -4.05
CA PRO A 33 10.49 6.47 -3.24
C PRO A 33 10.22 7.71 -4.08
N ALA A 34 10.76 7.78 -5.29
CA ALA A 34 10.55 8.92 -6.17
C ALA A 34 9.12 9.01 -6.70
N SER A 35 8.37 7.91 -6.63
CA SER A 35 6.99 7.87 -7.13
C SER A 35 5.96 8.34 -6.10
N ILE A 36 6.36 8.51 -4.84
CA ILE A 36 5.42 8.84 -3.77
C ILE A 36 4.85 10.24 -4.01
N GLN A 37 3.52 10.32 -4.05
CA GLN A 37 2.79 11.56 -4.27
C GLN A 37 1.69 11.72 -3.23
N VAL A 38 1.52 12.94 -2.74
CA VAL A 38 0.34 13.31 -1.93
C VAL A 38 -0.78 13.62 -2.92
N ILE A 39 -1.91 12.93 -2.75
CA ILE A 39 -3.10 13.14 -3.59
C ILE A 39 -4.25 13.64 -2.71
N ASP A 40 -5.42 13.85 -3.30
CA ASP A 40 -6.58 14.28 -2.54
C ASP A 40 -6.91 13.24 -1.47
N ARG A 41 -6.77 13.65 -0.20
CA ARG A 41 -7.03 12.82 0.99
C ARG A 41 -6.24 11.53 1.05
N GLY A 42 -5.03 11.50 0.48
CA GLY A 42 -4.25 10.28 0.53
C GLY A 42 -2.89 10.35 -0.13
N VAL A 43 -2.40 9.18 -0.49
CA VAL A 43 -1.09 9.01 -1.13
C VAL A 43 -1.20 8.02 -2.28
N LYS A 44 -0.28 8.18 -3.23
CA LYS A 44 -0.12 7.27 -4.37
C LYS A 44 1.37 6.94 -4.49
N PHE A 45 1.68 5.68 -4.73
CA PHE A 45 3.07 5.26 -4.92
C PHE A 45 3.15 4.03 -5.81
N HIS A 46 4.29 3.86 -6.47
CA HIS A 46 4.54 2.71 -7.35
C HIS A 46 5.16 1.56 -6.58
N VAL A 47 4.70 0.35 -6.85
CA VAL A 47 5.21 -0.87 -6.22
C VAL A 47 5.59 -1.92 -7.27
N GLN A 48 6.50 -2.82 -6.89
CA GLN A 48 6.87 -3.99 -7.68
C GLN A 48 6.80 -5.23 -6.79
N GLY A 49 5.62 -5.50 -6.28
CA GLY A 49 5.38 -6.65 -5.42
C GLY A 49 5.14 -7.92 -6.24
N PHE A 50 5.02 -9.03 -5.53
CA PHE A 50 4.84 -10.33 -6.15
C PHE A 50 3.48 -10.47 -6.85
N LYS A 51 2.43 -9.90 -6.25
CA LYS A 51 1.07 -10.03 -6.77
C LYS A 51 0.64 -8.84 -7.60
N HIS A 52 1.29 -7.69 -7.43
CA HIS A 52 0.88 -6.46 -8.09
C HIS A 52 2.08 -5.60 -8.42
N LYS A 53 2.17 -5.23 -9.68
CA LYS A 53 3.14 -4.24 -10.19
C LYS A 53 2.34 -3.09 -10.77
N GLY A 54 2.56 -1.89 -10.27
CA GLY A 54 1.80 -0.70 -10.66
C GLY A 54 1.72 0.26 -9.51
N TYR A 55 0.57 0.91 -9.36
CA TYR A 55 0.39 1.92 -8.33
C TYR A 55 -0.56 1.46 -7.24
N VAL A 56 -0.35 1.99 -6.05
CA VAL A 56 -1.26 1.82 -4.91
C VAL A 56 -1.74 3.21 -4.52
N LEU A 57 -3.04 3.38 -4.41
CA LEU A 57 -3.66 4.59 -3.86
C LEU A 57 -4.22 4.25 -2.49
N VAL A 58 -3.88 5.06 -1.50
CA VAL A 58 -4.46 4.97 -0.16
C VAL A 58 -5.20 6.27 0.10
N VAL A 59 -6.51 6.20 0.26
CA VAL A 59 -7.37 7.38 0.37
C VAL A 59 -8.23 7.29 1.63
N TYR A 60 -8.35 8.42 2.32
CA TYR A 60 -9.18 8.54 3.52
C TYR A 60 -10.60 8.92 3.15
N ASN A 61 -11.57 8.16 3.65
CA ASN A 61 -12.98 8.45 3.51
C ASN A 61 -13.46 9.16 4.79
N GLU A 62 -13.67 10.46 4.70
CA GLU A 62 -14.07 11.28 5.85
C GLU A 62 -15.41 10.86 6.44
N GLY A 63 -16.35 10.52 5.57
CA GLY A 63 -17.71 10.18 6.01
C GLY A 63 -17.76 8.96 6.90
N GLU A 64 -16.86 8.00 6.67
CA GLU A 64 -16.83 6.75 7.42
C GLU A 64 -15.68 6.68 8.41
N ASP A 65 -14.73 7.63 8.35
CA ASP A 65 -13.50 7.61 9.15
C ASP A 65 -12.71 6.32 8.92
N LEU A 66 -12.68 5.86 7.68
CA LEU A 66 -11.98 4.65 7.24
C LEU A 66 -11.19 4.94 5.98
N PHE A 67 -10.37 3.99 5.58
CA PHE A 67 -9.51 4.14 4.40
C PHE A 67 -9.95 3.23 3.27
N GLU A 68 -9.53 3.58 2.06
CA GLU A 68 -9.74 2.78 0.87
C GLU A 68 -8.41 2.60 0.18
N ILE A 69 -8.19 1.41 -0.38
CA ILE A 69 -6.99 1.10 -1.15
C ILE A 69 -7.39 0.69 -2.54
N SER A 70 -6.81 1.34 -3.56
CA SER A 70 -7.01 0.96 -4.96
C SER A 70 -5.69 0.53 -5.56
N LEU A 71 -5.72 -0.59 -6.28
CA LEU A 71 -4.57 -1.06 -7.05
C LEU A 71 -4.77 -0.60 -8.50
N ILE A 72 -3.76 0.08 -9.02
CA ILE A 72 -3.77 0.62 -10.39
C ILE A 72 -2.70 -0.08 -11.20
N SER A 73 -3.06 -0.55 -12.39
CA SER A 73 -2.10 -1.21 -13.27
C SER A 73 -1.10 -0.21 -13.86
N GLU A 74 -0.04 -0.72 -14.47
CA GLU A 74 0.93 0.12 -15.18
C GLU A 74 0.25 0.92 -16.31
N ASN A 75 -0.88 0.43 -16.83
CA ASN A 75 -1.65 1.11 -17.87
C ASN A 75 -2.71 2.05 -17.28
N ASP A 76 -2.60 2.38 -16.01
CA ASP A 76 -3.46 3.34 -15.33
C ASP A 76 -4.93 2.90 -15.23
N GLN A 77 -5.15 1.60 -15.12
CA GLN A 77 -6.49 1.03 -14.97
C GLN A 77 -6.66 0.49 -13.55
N ILE A 78 -7.84 0.71 -12.96
CA ILE A 78 -8.14 0.19 -11.63
C ILE A 78 -8.30 -1.33 -11.71
N VAL A 79 -7.45 -2.04 -10.97
CA VAL A 79 -7.47 -3.50 -10.90
C VAL A 79 -8.40 -3.97 -9.79
N LYS A 80 -8.34 -3.31 -8.63
CA LYS A 80 -9.10 -3.70 -7.45
C LYS A 80 -9.19 -2.52 -6.49
N THR A 81 -10.34 -2.39 -5.82
CA THR A 81 -10.53 -1.42 -4.75
C THR A 81 -11.04 -2.15 -3.51
N THR A 82 -10.41 -1.89 -2.36
CA THR A 82 -10.83 -2.41 -1.06
C THR A 82 -11.22 -1.24 -0.19
N GLU A 83 -12.43 -1.28 0.37
CA GLU A 83 -12.99 -0.20 1.17
C GLU A 83 -13.08 -0.59 2.64
N HIS A 84 -13.43 0.38 3.49
CA HIS A 84 -13.73 0.15 4.91
C HIS A 84 -12.55 -0.40 5.71
N ILE A 85 -11.34 0.17 5.48
CA ILE A 85 -10.11 -0.29 6.11
C ILE A 85 -9.77 0.63 7.28
N PHE A 86 -9.55 0.05 8.46
CA PHE A 86 -9.05 0.82 9.60
C PHE A 86 -7.58 1.20 9.39
N LEU A 87 -7.18 2.34 9.95
CA LEU A 87 -5.80 2.83 9.82
C LEU A 87 -4.79 1.74 10.22
N GLY A 88 -5.02 1.06 11.33
CA GLY A 88 -4.13 0.02 11.83
C GLY A 88 -4.04 -1.22 10.95
N ASP A 89 -4.97 -1.39 10.02
CA ASP A 89 -5.00 -2.55 9.12
C ASP A 89 -4.42 -2.25 7.73
N LEU A 90 -3.99 -1.01 7.48
CA LEU A 90 -3.50 -0.62 6.16
C LEU A 90 -2.34 -1.49 5.68
N ILE A 91 -1.35 -1.74 6.54
CA ILE A 91 -0.18 -2.53 6.14
C ILE A 91 -0.59 -3.94 5.76
N SER A 92 -1.41 -4.60 6.58
CA SER A 92 -1.80 -6.00 6.30
C SER A 92 -2.64 -6.10 5.03
N VAL A 93 -3.54 -5.16 4.80
CA VAL A 93 -4.38 -5.18 3.60
C VAL A 93 -3.54 -4.95 2.34
N ILE A 94 -2.62 -3.98 2.38
CA ILE A 94 -1.73 -3.73 1.23
C ILE A 94 -0.82 -4.93 1.00
N ASP A 95 -0.26 -5.49 2.07
CA ASP A 95 0.64 -6.64 1.96
C ASP A 95 -0.07 -7.84 1.32
N ASP A 96 -1.29 -8.12 1.74
CA ASP A 96 -2.09 -9.21 1.16
C ASP A 96 -2.35 -8.98 -0.34
N ALA A 97 -2.53 -7.73 -0.75
CA ALA A 97 -2.84 -7.40 -2.13
C ALA A 97 -1.61 -7.33 -3.04
N VAL A 98 -0.46 -6.93 -2.49
CA VAL A 98 0.73 -6.58 -3.27
C VAL A 98 1.79 -7.68 -3.21
N GLU A 99 2.03 -8.28 -2.06
CA GLU A 99 3.19 -9.15 -1.85
C GLU A 99 2.82 -10.55 -1.37
N LYS A 100 1.97 -10.67 -0.36
CA LYS A 100 1.69 -11.94 0.28
C LYS A 100 0.82 -12.85 -0.58
N THR A 101 1.22 -14.11 -0.71
CA THR A 101 0.44 -15.12 -1.45
C THR A 101 0.01 -16.23 -0.51
N ASP A 102 -0.96 -17.04 -0.95
CA ASP A 102 -1.46 -18.17 -0.16
C ASP A 102 -0.37 -19.20 0.10
N ASN A 103 0.61 -19.29 -0.78
CA ASN A 103 1.75 -20.20 -0.63
C ASN A 103 3.03 -19.43 -0.31
N TYR A 104 2.92 -18.42 0.52
CA TYR A 104 4.04 -17.53 0.85
C TYR A 104 5.28 -18.28 1.34
N SER A 105 5.09 -19.23 2.26
CA SER A 105 6.21 -20.00 2.81
C SER A 105 6.89 -20.86 1.73
N GLU A 106 6.10 -21.46 0.86
CA GLU A 106 6.62 -22.26 -0.24
C GLU A 106 7.43 -21.40 -1.22
N ARG A 107 6.91 -20.22 -1.54
CA ARG A 107 7.60 -19.27 -2.41
C ARG A 107 8.97 -18.87 -1.84
N ILE A 108 9.02 -18.57 -0.54
CA ILE A 108 10.26 -18.18 0.13
C ILE A 108 11.26 -19.33 0.06
N CYS A 109 10.82 -20.57 0.30
CA CYS A 109 11.69 -21.74 0.22
C CYS A 109 12.28 -21.89 -1.18
N GLN A 110 11.50 -21.68 -2.21
CA GLN A 110 11.96 -21.75 -3.58
C GLN A 110 12.99 -20.68 -3.91
N GLU A 111 12.75 -19.44 -3.48
CA GLU A 111 13.63 -18.31 -3.76
C GLU A 111 14.99 -18.43 -3.06
N TYR A 112 15.00 -18.92 -1.84
CA TYR A 112 16.20 -18.93 -1.01
C TYR A 112 16.82 -20.32 -0.85
N GLY A 113 16.26 -21.31 -1.52
CA GLY A 113 16.77 -22.66 -1.46
C GLY A 113 16.61 -23.32 -0.09
N ILE A 114 15.69 -22.83 0.72
CA ILE A 114 15.40 -23.39 2.04
C ILE A 114 14.50 -24.60 1.87
N ILE A 115 14.94 -25.73 2.38
CA ILE A 115 14.14 -26.95 2.35
C ILE A 115 13.44 -27.10 3.70
N THR A 116 12.11 -27.01 3.69
CA THR A 116 11.31 -27.29 4.86
C THR A 116 10.83 -28.73 4.76
N GLY A 117 11.38 -29.52 5.60
CA GLY A 117 11.03 -30.93 5.65
C GLY A 117 9.64 -31.17 6.17
#